data_74328abe7354d6f33875f73862305f21
#
_entry.id   74328abe7354d6f33875f73862305f21
#
_cell.length_a   1.000
_cell.length_b   1.000
_cell.length_c   1.000
_cell.angle_alpha   90.00
_cell.angle_beta   90.00
_cell.angle_gamma   90.00
#
_symmetry.space_group_name_H-M   'P 1'
#
loop_
_entity.id
_entity.type
_entity.pdbx_description
1 polymer ?
#
loop_
_entity_poly.entity_id
_entity_poly.type
_entity_poly.pdbx_seq_one_letter_code
_entity_poly.pdbx_strand_id
1 'polypeptide(L)'
;MPQTPSQDLDRKLEKLNKINAALIERVERSVEQQGNAYSLFTAAIGLENQVRQRTDELQEALERLETSNEALVSARDEAERANEAKTRFFTAVGHDLLQPLHAARLTVSALGESNDISENRKLADQIDHALSSVEDLLRTMLDITKLETGVTQPAPRQLSLCDLFESLEVDFAPIVAEKGLTLTVDPNGLEVVSDPSMLRRILQNLLSNAVRFTETGKVRLHAERHGEEVRVKVTDTGYGIPEQDRDRIFEEFQSGSNVRPARDGGFGLGLFIVKRMAHALNHLVSLDSKPGVGSTFIVHVPFVAEASS
;
A
#
# COMPACT_ATOMS: atom_id res chain seq x y z
N MET A 1 -17.83 -32.08 -11.61
CA MET A 1 -16.45 -31.58 -11.83
C MET A 1 -16.47 -30.78 -13.11
N PRO A 2 -16.11 -29.50 -13.14
CA PRO A 2 -16.04 -28.73 -14.38
C PRO A 2 -14.90 -29.25 -15.24
N GLN A 3 -15.20 -29.52 -16.51
CA GLN A 3 -14.22 -29.96 -17.49
C GLN A 3 -13.22 -28.83 -17.75
N THR A 4 -11.93 -29.16 -17.78
CA THR A 4 -10.88 -28.16 -18.05
C THR A 4 -11.01 -27.61 -19.46
N PRO A 5 -10.69 -26.31 -19.70
CA PRO A 5 -10.78 -25.66 -21.04
C PRO A 5 -10.04 -26.40 -22.15
N SER A 6 -8.99 -27.15 -21.80
CA SER A 6 -8.20 -28.01 -22.69
C SER A 6 -9.03 -29.16 -23.28
N GLN A 7 -9.89 -29.80 -22.49
CA GLN A 7 -10.70 -30.93 -22.95
C GLN A 7 -11.83 -30.51 -23.92
N ASP A 8 -12.36 -29.31 -23.82
CA ASP A 8 -13.36 -28.77 -24.75
C ASP A 8 -12.73 -28.40 -26.12
N LEU A 9 -11.48 -27.95 -26.08
CA LEU A 9 -10.69 -27.60 -27.26
C LEU A 9 -10.30 -28.86 -28.05
N ASP A 10 -9.82 -29.89 -27.39
CA ASP A 10 -9.51 -31.18 -28.04
C ASP A 10 -10.73 -31.81 -28.67
N ARG A 11 -11.89 -31.70 -28.03
CA ARG A 11 -13.18 -32.19 -28.56
C ARG A 11 -13.65 -31.41 -29.77
N LYS A 12 -13.42 -30.10 -29.84
CA LYS A 12 -13.69 -29.26 -31.02
C LYS A 12 -12.75 -29.58 -32.19
N LEU A 13 -11.46 -29.79 -31.88
CA LEU A 13 -10.46 -30.25 -32.86
C LEU A 13 -10.81 -31.61 -33.46
N GLU A 14 -11.19 -32.57 -32.65
CA GLU A 14 -11.60 -33.90 -33.08
C GLU A 14 -12.88 -33.84 -33.93
N LYS A 15 -13.84 -32.98 -33.59
CA LYS A 15 -15.05 -32.74 -34.36
C LYS A 15 -14.77 -32.09 -35.71
N LEU A 16 -13.83 -31.12 -35.74
CA LEU A 16 -13.40 -30.47 -36.99
C LEU A 16 -12.67 -31.45 -37.93
N ASN A 17 -11.81 -32.30 -37.40
CA ASN A 17 -11.12 -33.34 -38.17
C ASN A 17 -12.09 -34.36 -38.74
N LYS A 18 -13.14 -34.79 -37.99
CA LYS A 18 -14.21 -35.66 -38.53
C LYS A 18 -15.03 -35.01 -39.61
N ILE A 19 -15.33 -33.70 -39.50
CA ILE A 19 -16.05 -32.95 -40.56
C ILE A 19 -15.20 -32.83 -41.83
N ASN A 20 -13.90 -32.54 -41.69
CA ASN A 20 -12.99 -32.46 -42.83
C ASN A 20 -12.85 -33.82 -43.55
N ALA A 21 -12.69 -34.92 -42.84
CA ALA A 21 -12.63 -36.25 -43.41
C ALA A 21 -13.92 -36.61 -44.19
N ALA A 22 -15.10 -36.29 -43.65
CA ALA A 22 -16.38 -36.52 -44.31
C ALA A 22 -16.58 -35.66 -45.60
N LEU A 23 -16.04 -34.42 -45.58
CA LEU A 23 -16.08 -33.54 -46.77
C LEU A 23 -15.18 -34.07 -47.90
N ILE A 24 -13.98 -34.57 -47.58
CA ILE A 24 -13.05 -35.17 -48.54
C ILE A 24 -13.73 -36.38 -49.21
N GLU A 25 -14.27 -37.30 -48.43
CA GLU A 25 -14.96 -38.50 -48.95
C GLU A 25 -16.19 -38.17 -49.82
N ARG A 26 -16.88 -37.06 -49.53
CA ARG A 26 -18.03 -36.60 -50.36
C ARG A 26 -17.57 -35.97 -51.68
N VAL A 27 -16.46 -35.26 -51.67
CA VAL A 27 -15.83 -34.69 -52.88
C VAL A 27 -15.32 -35.82 -53.79
N GLU A 28 -14.64 -36.83 -53.28
CA GLU A 28 -14.16 -38.00 -54.04
C GLU A 28 -15.31 -38.75 -54.70
N ARG A 29 -16.40 -39.03 -53.98
CA ARG A 29 -17.58 -39.70 -54.53
C ARG A 29 -18.27 -38.87 -55.61
N SER A 30 -18.33 -37.54 -55.48
CA SER A 30 -18.98 -36.67 -56.52
C SER A 30 -18.18 -36.63 -57.80
N VAL A 31 -16.89 -36.82 -57.77
CA VAL A 31 -16.02 -36.79 -58.95
C VAL A 31 -15.97 -38.14 -59.66
N GLU A 32 -15.98 -39.25 -58.93
CA GLU A 32 -16.16 -40.56 -59.53
C GLU A 32 -17.48 -40.65 -60.34
N GLN A 33 -18.54 -39.98 -59.86
CA GLN A 33 -19.83 -39.88 -60.55
C GLN A 33 -19.82 -38.99 -61.80
N GLN A 34 -18.90 -38.00 -61.87
CA GLN A 34 -18.89 -37.03 -63.00
C GLN A 34 -17.74 -37.26 -64.01
N GLY A 35 -16.83 -38.19 -63.77
CA GLY A 35 -15.82 -38.63 -64.77
C GLY A 35 -14.81 -37.52 -65.16
N ASN A 36 -14.66 -36.44 -64.38
CA ASN A 36 -13.88 -35.28 -64.81
C ASN A 36 -12.68 -35.03 -63.83
N ALA A 37 -11.52 -35.57 -64.20
CA ALA A 37 -10.27 -35.46 -63.42
C ALA A 37 -9.85 -34.01 -63.09
N TYR A 38 -10.26 -33.06 -63.92
CA TYR A 38 -9.93 -31.65 -63.73
C TYR A 38 -10.74 -31.01 -62.55
N SER A 39 -12.00 -31.40 -62.45
CA SER A 39 -12.86 -30.89 -61.34
C SER A 39 -12.39 -31.46 -59.97
N LEU A 40 -11.85 -32.68 -59.96
CA LEU A 40 -11.27 -33.32 -58.79
C LEU A 40 -10.04 -32.55 -58.30
N PHE A 41 -9.14 -32.20 -59.20
CA PHE A 41 -7.92 -31.47 -58.87
C PHE A 41 -8.23 -30.07 -58.35
N THR A 42 -9.15 -29.33 -58.98
CA THR A 42 -9.57 -28.00 -58.55
C THR A 42 -10.28 -28.02 -57.20
N ALA A 43 -11.14 -29.00 -56.95
CA ALA A 43 -11.81 -29.18 -55.67
C ALA A 43 -10.82 -29.57 -54.53
N ALA A 44 -9.82 -30.43 -54.82
CA ALA A 44 -8.77 -30.81 -53.87
C ALA A 44 -7.90 -29.61 -53.49
N ILE A 45 -7.47 -28.77 -54.44
CA ILE A 45 -6.74 -27.54 -54.19
C ILE A 45 -7.59 -26.56 -53.33
N GLY A 46 -8.88 -26.42 -53.69
CA GLY A 46 -9.82 -25.58 -52.93
C GLY A 46 -9.95 -26.03 -51.47
N LEU A 47 -10.07 -27.35 -51.27
CA LEU A 47 -10.17 -27.94 -49.92
C LEU A 47 -8.85 -27.78 -49.13
N GLU A 48 -7.73 -28.04 -49.78
CA GLU A 48 -6.40 -27.87 -49.15
C GLU A 48 -6.19 -26.43 -48.69
N ASN A 49 -6.51 -25.44 -49.53
CA ASN A 49 -6.45 -24.03 -49.17
C ASN A 49 -7.40 -23.69 -48.03
N GLN A 50 -8.61 -24.25 -48.04
CA GLN A 50 -9.57 -24.00 -46.95
C GLN A 50 -9.16 -24.66 -45.64
N VAL A 51 -8.59 -25.87 -45.68
CA VAL A 51 -8.04 -26.55 -44.52
C VAL A 51 -6.85 -25.74 -43.95
N ARG A 52 -5.94 -25.30 -44.81
CA ARG A 52 -4.81 -24.49 -44.43
C ARG A 52 -5.26 -23.17 -43.75
N GLN A 53 -6.18 -22.44 -44.39
CA GLN A 53 -6.70 -21.20 -43.82
C GLN A 53 -7.37 -21.42 -42.46
N ARG A 54 -8.18 -22.51 -42.34
CA ARG A 54 -8.83 -22.83 -41.06
C ARG A 54 -7.83 -23.26 -39.97
N THR A 55 -6.74 -23.91 -40.37
CA THR A 55 -5.68 -24.27 -39.43
C THR A 55 -4.94 -23.02 -38.92
N ASP A 56 -4.63 -22.09 -39.83
CA ASP A 56 -3.98 -20.83 -39.47
C ASP A 56 -4.89 -19.95 -38.56
N GLU A 57 -6.19 -19.83 -38.89
CA GLU A 57 -7.19 -19.13 -38.08
C GLU A 57 -7.32 -19.76 -36.67
N LEU A 58 -7.29 -21.09 -36.58
CA LEU A 58 -7.40 -21.82 -35.34
C LEU A 58 -6.13 -21.62 -34.46
N GLN A 59 -4.98 -21.63 -35.10
CA GLN A 59 -3.71 -21.42 -34.41
C GLN A 59 -3.62 -20.01 -33.84
N GLU A 60 -4.00 -18.99 -34.59
CA GLU A 60 -4.07 -17.61 -34.11
C GLU A 60 -5.08 -17.44 -32.97
N ALA A 61 -6.23 -18.14 -33.04
CA ALA A 61 -7.22 -18.13 -31.96
C ALA A 61 -6.70 -18.80 -30.67
N LEU A 62 -5.91 -19.88 -30.80
CA LEU A 62 -5.28 -20.57 -29.70
C LEU A 62 -4.24 -19.68 -28.99
N GLU A 63 -3.35 -19.04 -29.74
CA GLU A 63 -2.34 -18.13 -29.20
C GLU A 63 -2.97 -16.95 -28.48
N ARG A 64 -4.06 -16.37 -29.02
CA ARG A 64 -4.82 -15.32 -28.34
C ARG A 64 -5.48 -15.80 -27.05
N LEU A 65 -6.01 -17.03 -27.05
CA LEU A 65 -6.63 -17.63 -25.87
C LEU A 65 -5.62 -17.92 -24.77
N GLU A 66 -4.44 -18.44 -25.12
CA GLU A 66 -3.34 -18.68 -24.18
C GLU A 66 -2.88 -17.35 -23.54
N THR A 67 -2.61 -16.33 -24.37
CA THR A 67 -2.20 -15.00 -23.86
C THR A 67 -3.26 -14.39 -22.95
N SER A 68 -4.54 -14.50 -23.32
CA SER A 68 -5.65 -14.00 -22.51
C SER A 68 -5.80 -14.77 -21.19
N ASN A 69 -5.59 -16.08 -21.24
CA ASN A 69 -5.67 -16.92 -20.03
C ASN A 69 -4.53 -16.63 -19.04
N GLU A 70 -3.31 -16.44 -19.55
CA GLU A 70 -2.15 -16.04 -18.73
C GLU A 70 -2.40 -14.67 -18.06
N ALA A 71 -2.93 -13.70 -18.81
CA ALA A 71 -3.28 -12.40 -18.27
C ALA A 71 -4.39 -12.48 -17.20
N LEU A 72 -5.41 -13.32 -17.40
CA LEU A 72 -6.47 -13.55 -16.43
C LEU A 72 -5.96 -14.23 -15.16
N VAL A 73 -5.08 -15.24 -15.27
CA VAL A 73 -4.47 -15.90 -14.11
C VAL A 73 -3.64 -14.91 -13.32
N SER A 74 -2.80 -14.10 -13.98
CA SER A 74 -2.00 -13.08 -13.32
C SER A 74 -2.87 -12.04 -12.59
N ALA A 75 -3.91 -11.53 -13.25
CA ALA A 75 -4.83 -10.55 -12.65
C ALA A 75 -5.63 -11.15 -11.47
N ARG A 76 -6.03 -12.43 -11.57
CA ARG A 76 -6.68 -13.14 -10.47
C ARG A 76 -5.76 -13.28 -9.27
N ASP A 77 -4.53 -13.73 -9.50
CA ASP A 77 -3.56 -13.94 -8.41
C ASP A 77 -3.19 -12.62 -7.72
N GLU A 78 -3.13 -11.52 -8.47
CA GLU A 78 -2.95 -10.18 -7.92
C GLU A 78 -4.15 -9.74 -7.07
N ALA A 79 -5.38 -9.96 -7.56
CA ALA A 79 -6.60 -9.66 -6.83
C ALA A 79 -6.75 -10.52 -5.55
N GLU A 80 -6.39 -11.80 -5.59
CA GLU A 80 -6.39 -12.69 -4.42
C GLU A 80 -5.39 -12.21 -3.37
N ARG A 81 -4.16 -11.86 -3.77
CA ARG A 81 -3.14 -11.30 -2.85
C ARG A 81 -3.61 -10.00 -2.21
N ALA A 82 -4.19 -9.09 -3.00
CA ALA A 82 -4.75 -7.83 -2.50
C ALA A 82 -5.89 -8.08 -1.48
N ASN A 83 -6.77 -9.04 -1.76
CA ASN A 83 -7.88 -9.39 -0.86
C ASN A 83 -7.40 -10.05 0.44
N GLU A 84 -6.39 -10.92 0.36
CA GLU A 84 -5.76 -11.50 1.55
C GLU A 84 -5.06 -10.44 2.41
N ALA A 85 -4.35 -9.50 1.79
CA ALA A 85 -3.74 -8.38 2.49
C ALA A 85 -4.81 -7.53 3.19
N LYS A 86 -5.90 -7.21 2.50
CA LYS A 86 -7.04 -6.49 3.05
C LYS A 86 -7.68 -7.21 4.24
N THR A 87 -7.83 -8.53 4.16
CA THR A 87 -8.39 -9.34 5.25
C THR A 87 -7.46 -9.35 6.47
N ARG A 88 -6.16 -9.52 6.26
CA ARG A 88 -5.15 -9.41 7.33
C ARG A 88 -5.18 -8.03 7.99
N PHE A 89 -5.28 -6.98 7.17
CA PHE A 89 -5.42 -5.59 7.64
C PHE A 89 -6.61 -5.44 8.60
N PHE A 90 -7.82 -5.81 8.20
CA PHE A 90 -9.01 -5.67 9.06
C PHE A 90 -8.94 -6.52 10.33
N THR A 91 -8.34 -7.71 10.25
CA THR A 91 -8.16 -8.58 11.42
C THR A 91 -7.23 -7.96 12.45
N ALA A 92 -6.10 -7.42 11.99
CA ALA A 92 -5.12 -6.78 12.87
C ALA A 92 -5.67 -5.48 13.48
N VAL A 93 -6.34 -4.63 12.69
CA VAL A 93 -7.03 -3.42 13.19
C VAL A 93 -8.08 -3.78 14.25
N GLY A 94 -8.89 -4.82 14.00
CA GLY A 94 -9.88 -5.28 14.98
C GLY A 94 -9.26 -5.69 16.30
N HIS A 95 -8.14 -6.43 16.25
CA HIS A 95 -7.39 -6.82 17.44
C HIS A 95 -6.84 -5.59 18.19
N ASP A 96 -6.24 -4.66 17.45
CA ASP A 96 -5.61 -3.48 17.99
C ASP A 96 -6.62 -2.44 18.54
N LEU A 97 -7.86 -2.44 18.06
CA LEU A 97 -8.98 -1.69 18.65
C LEU A 97 -9.48 -2.33 19.94
N LEU A 98 -9.53 -3.65 20.00
CA LEU A 98 -10.02 -4.37 21.18
C LEU A 98 -9.08 -4.26 22.37
N GLN A 99 -7.76 -4.17 22.17
CA GLN A 99 -6.78 -4.08 23.25
C GLN A 99 -6.98 -2.84 24.15
N PRO A 100 -6.95 -1.58 23.62
CA PRO A 100 -7.16 -0.41 24.46
C PRO A 100 -8.58 -0.35 25.05
N LEU A 101 -9.60 -0.84 24.34
CA LEU A 101 -10.97 -0.93 24.87
C LEU A 101 -11.06 -1.89 26.05
N HIS A 102 -10.38 -3.05 25.99
CA HIS A 102 -10.27 -3.97 27.13
C HIS A 102 -9.51 -3.35 28.30
N ALA A 103 -8.41 -2.65 28.04
CA ALA A 103 -7.66 -1.93 29.06
C ALA A 103 -8.54 -0.87 29.74
N ALA A 104 -9.21 -0.02 28.96
CA ALA A 104 -10.14 0.99 29.49
C ALA A 104 -11.23 0.34 30.35
N ARG A 105 -11.85 -0.75 29.91
CA ARG A 105 -12.90 -1.46 30.65
C ARG A 105 -12.40 -2.03 31.97
N LEU A 106 -11.19 -2.62 31.99
CA LEU A 106 -10.58 -3.12 33.25
C LEU A 106 -10.28 -1.98 34.21
N THR A 107 -9.76 -0.85 33.69
CA THR A 107 -9.45 0.35 34.47
C THR A 107 -10.73 0.98 35.07
N VAL A 108 -11.84 1.01 34.30
CA VAL A 108 -13.16 1.45 34.80
C VAL A 108 -13.64 0.55 35.95
N SER A 109 -13.44 -0.76 35.84
CA SER A 109 -13.81 -1.69 36.92
C SER A 109 -12.97 -1.44 38.17
N ALA A 110 -11.66 -1.18 38.04
CA ALA A 110 -10.79 -0.84 39.16
C ALA A 110 -11.15 0.52 39.81
N LEU A 111 -11.57 1.50 38.97
CA LEU A 111 -12.03 2.81 39.45
C LEU A 111 -13.27 2.68 40.39
N GLY A 112 -14.15 1.73 40.10
CA GLY A 112 -15.35 1.47 40.92
C GLY A 112 -15.05 0.80 42.28
N GLU A 113 -13.85 0.21 42.42
CA GLU A 113 -13.41 -0.47 43.65
C GLU A 113 -12.47 0.39 44.53
N SER A 114 -11.82 1.42 43.96
CA SER A 114 -10.86 2.28 44.64
C SER A 114 -11.57 3.46 45.33
N ASN A 115 -11.20 3.70 46.59
CA ASN A 115 -11.64 4.87 47.36
C ASN A 115 -10.53 5.97 47.49
N ASP A 116 -9.38 5.76 46.85
CA ASP A 116 -8.28 6.72 46.89
C ASP A 116 -8.35 7.70 45.71
N ILE A 117 -8.45 9.00 46.03
CA ILE A 117 -8.57 10.07 45.04
C ILE A 117 -7.34 10.12 44.11
N SER A 118 -6.14 9.84 44.63
CA SER A 118 -4.91 9.89 43.86
C SER A 118 -4.80 8.72 42.89
N GLU A 119 -5.27 7.55 43.31
CA GLU A 119 -5.36 6.36 42.49
C GLU A 119 -6.43 6.52 41.40
N ASN A 120 -7.61 7.05 41.78
CA ASN A 120 -8.70 7.33 40.84
C ASN A 120 -8.28 8.30 39.74
N ARG A 121 -7.43 9.28 40.02
CA ARG A 121 -6.88 10.20 39.02
C ARG A 121 -6.00 9.47 38.01
N LYS A 122 -5.10 8.60 38.49
CA LYS A 122 -4.24 7.78 37.62
C LYS A 122 -5.06 6.82 36.74
N LEU A 123 -6.10 6.22 37.31
CA LEU A 123 -7.01 5.35 36.55
C LEU A 123 -7.79 6.13 35.49
N ALA A 124 -8.23 7.35 35.80
CA ALA A 124 -8.87 8.22 34.82
C ALA A 124 -7.94 8.59 33.68
N ASP A 125 -6.70 8.96 33.97
CA ASP A 125 -5.66 9.25 32.96
C ASP A 125 -5.38 8.02 32.06
N GLN A 126 -5.37 6.81 32.64
CA GLN A 126 -5.21 5.57 31.86
C GLN A 126 -6.40 5.32 30.90
N ILE A 127 -7.63 5.61 31.35
CA ILE A 127 -8.82 5.50 30.50
C ILE A 127 -8.73 6.49 29.34
N ASP A 128 -8.37 7.74 29.62
CA ASP A 128 -8.24 8.78 28.61
C ASP A 128 -7.19 8.41 27.57
N HIS A 129 -6.02 7.92 27.98
CA HIS A 129 -5.00 7.40 27.10
C HIS A 129 -5.48 6.24 26.21
N ALA A 130 -6.24 5.31 26.79
CA ALA A 130 -6.78 4.19 26.03
C ALA A 130 -7.82 4.64 24.98
N LEU A 131 -8.70 5.59 25.33
CA LEU A 131 -9.69 6.15 24.40
C LEU A 131 -9.01 6.98 23.30
N SER A 132 -8.04 7.80 23.64
CA SER A 132 -7.25 8.56 22.64
C SER A 132 -6.57 7.63 21.64
N SER A 133 -6.04 6.49 22.09
CA SER A 133 -5.46 5.46 21.21
C SER A 133 -6.48 4.87 20.24
N VAL A 134 -7.72 4.64 20.68
CA VAL A 134 -8.82 4.19 19.81
C VAL A 134 -9.18 5.25 18.77
N GLU A 135 -9.27 6.52 19.18
CA GLU A 135 -9.56 7.63 18.25
C GLU A 135 -8.50 7.76 17.18
N ASP A 136 -7.23 7.67 17.54
CA ASP A 136 -6.11 7.73 16.60
C ASP A 136 -6.13 6.58 15.59
N LEU A 137 -6.48 5.36 16.04
CA LEU A 137 -6.68 4.22 15.15
C LEU A 137 -7.83 4.45 14.17
N LEU A 138 -8.98 4.91 14.66
CA LEU A 138 -10.14 5.18 13.81
C LEU A 138 -9.85 6.27 12.78
N ARG A 139 -9.19 7.37 13.18
CA ARG A 139 -8.76 8.43 12.26
C ARG A 139 -7.83 7.88 11.19
N THR A 140 -6.86 7.07 11.60
CA THR A 140 -5.91 6.38 10.73
C THR A 140 -6.62 5.50 9.70
N MET A 141 -7.62 4.73 10.13
CA MET A 141 -8.40 3.85 9.26
C MET A 141 -9.25 4.62 8.25
N LEU A 142 -9.85 5.74 8.71
CA LEU A 142 -10.60 6.63 7.83
C LEU A 142 -9.71 7.28 6.76
N ASP A 143 -8.50 7.69 7.13
CA ASP A 143 -7.54 8.27 6.20
C ASP A 143 -7.12 7.24 5.12
N ILE A 144 -6.83 5.98 5.51
CA ILE A 144 -6.51 4.90 4.57
C ILE A 144 -7.69 4.64 3.63
N THR A 145 -8.90 4.51 4.17
CA THR A 145 -10.10 4.23 3.38
C THR A 145 -10.40 5.34 2.37
N LYS A 146 -10.23 6.60 2.75
CA LYS A 146 -10.40 7.74 1.84
C LYS A 146 -9.37 7.75 0.72
N LEU A 147 -8.14 7.37 0.99
CA LEU A 147 -7.07 7.26 -0.01
C LEU A 147 -7.32 6.10 -0.98
N GLU A 148 -7.73 4.94 -0.47
CA GLU A 148 -8.00 3.75 -1.30
C GLU A 148 -9.22 3.92 -2.23
N THR A 149 -10.26 4.58 -1.73
CA THR A 149 -11.47 4.82 -2.53
C THR A 149 -11.34 5.98 -3.52
N GLY A 150 -10.20 6.69 -3.52
CA GLY A 150 -9.99 7.86 -4.38
C GLY A 150 -10.92 9.04 -4.04
N VAL A 151 -11.63 8.98 -2.92
CA VAL A 151 -12.54 10.04 -2.46
C VAL A 151 -11.75 11.29 -2.10
N THR A 152 -10.53 11.14 -1.59
CA THR A 152 -9.65 12.26 -1.31
C THR A 152 -8.58 12.34 -2.41
N GLN A 153 -8.78 13.26 -3.35
CA GLN A 153 -7.72 13.63 -4.29
C GLN A 153 -6.83 14.67 -3.60
N PRO A 154 -5.50 14.51 -3.64
CA PRO A 154 -4.58 15.53 -3.14
C PRO A 154 -4.86 16.88 -3.82
N ALA A 155 -4.86 17.95 -3.04
CA ALA A 155 -4.97 19.32 -3.52
C ALA A 155 -3.64 20.07 -3.29
N PRO A 156 -2.59 19.78 -4.07
CA PRO A 156 -1.28 20.39 -3.89
C PRO A 156 -1.36 21.90 -4.14
N ARG A 157 -0.77 22.67 -3.25
CA ARG A 157 -0.63 24.11 -3.33
C ARG A 157 0.70 24.56 -2.75
N GLN A 158 1.08 25.78 -3.02
CA GLN A 158 2.22 26.42 -2.39
C GLN A 158 2.02 26.51 -0.87
N LEU A 159 3.00 26.08 -0.12
CA LEU A 159 2.94 25.93 1.33
C LEU A 159 4.25 26.41 1.96
N SER A 160 4.12 27.33 2.93
CA SER A 160 5.23 27.73 3.80
C SER A 160 5.55 26.62 4.81
N LEU A 161 6.79 26.15 4.83
CA LEU A 161 7.22 25.21 5.85
C LEU A 161 7.35 25.86 7.23
N CYS A 162 7.52 27.19 7.31
CA CYS A 162 7.52 27.91 8.57
C CYS A 162 6.21 27.70 9.33
N ASP A 163 5.08 28.01 8.67
CA ASP A 163 3.75 27.91 9.29
C ASP A 163 3.42 26.46 9.69
N LEU A 164 3.79 25.50 8.83
CA LEU A 164 3.57 24.09 9.10
C LEU A 164 4.40 23.61 10.30
N PHE A 165 5.69 23.95 10.34
CA PHE A 165 6.61 23.54 11.40
C PHE A 165 6.27 24.19 12.74
N GLU A 166 5.93 25.48 12.75
CA GLU A 166 5.48 26.20 13.94
C GLU A 166 4.24 25.54 14.56
N SER A 167 3.28 25.15 13.73
CA SER A 167 2.09 24.44 14.21
C SER A 167 2.40 23.05 14.74
N LEU A 168 3.39 22.32 14.17
CA LEU A 168 3.85 21.04 14.68
C LEU A 168 4.66 21.19 15.98
N GLU A 169 5.46 22.24 16.10
CA GLU A 169 6.20 22.54 17.32
C GLU A 169 5.25 22.78 18.49
N VAL A 170 4.20 23.59 18.30
CA VAL A 170 3.16 23.81 19.32
C VAL A 170 2.51 22.50 19.77
N ASP A 171 2.21 21.58 18.84
CA ASP A 171 1.59 20.30 19.17
C ASP A 171 2.54 19.37 19.95
N PHE A 172 3.81 19.31 19.56
CA PHE A 172 4.75 18.31 20.07
C PHE A 172 5.64 18.79 21.22
N ALA A 173 5.84 20.09 21.39
CA ALA A 173 6.70 20.61 22.47
C ALA A 173 6.28 20.14 23.87
N PRO A 174 4.98 20.14 24.26
CA PRO A 174 4.56 19.63 25.56
C PRO A 174 4.87 18.13 25.74
N ILE A 175 4.62 17.33 24.72
CA ILE A 175 4.81 15.87 24.74
C ILE A 175 6.30 15.52 24.88
N VAL A 176 7.15 16.24 24.14
CA VAL A 176 8.60 16.08 24.16
C VAL A 176 9.17 16.50 25.52
N ALA A 177 8.66 17.61 26.09
CA ALA A 177 9.09 18.11 27.40
C ALA A 177 8.69 17.17 28.55
N GLU A 178 7.48 16.60 28.51
CA GLU A 178 7.00 15.61 29.49
C GLU A 178 7.90 14.36 29.51
N LYS A 179 8.39 13.96 28.33
CA LYS A 179 9.31 12.81 28.19
C LYS A 179 10.78 13.17 28.48
N GLY A 180 11.10 14.45 28.79
CA GLY A 180 12.45 14.93 29.07
C GLY A 180 13.37 14.94 27.83
N LEU A 181 12.78 14.98 26.63
CA LEU A 181 13.50 15.09 25.36
C LEU A 181 13.67 16.56 24.95
N THR A 182 14.53 16.81 23.96
CA THR A 182 14.71 18.13 23.35
C THR A 182 14.14 18.10 21.94
N LEU A 183 13.21 19.02 21.62
CA LEU A 183 12.72 19.25 20.24
C LEU A 183 13.48 20.44 19.62
N THR A 184 13.94 20.27 18.39
CA THR A 184 14.53 21.35 17.60
C THR A 184 13.80 21.44 16.27
N VAL A 185 13.29 22.62 15.92
CA VAL A 185 12.54 22.87 14.70
C VAL A 185 13.24 23.94 13.87
N ASP A 186 13.48 23.66 12.59
CA ASP A 186 14.20 24.56 11.67
C ASP A 186 13.64 24.43 10.26
N PRO A 187 12.71 25.29 9.85
CA PRO A 187 12.06 25.25 8.53
C PRO A 187 12.91 25.89 7.41
N ASN A 188 14.01 26.59 7.74
CA ASN A 188 14.88 27.30 6.79
C ASN A 188 14.16 28.29 5.84
N GLY A 189 12.96 28.76 6.17
CA GLY A 189 12.21 29.70 5.35
C GLY A 189 11.83 29.16 3.96
N LEU A 190 11.74 27.84 3.80
CA LEU A 190 11.47 27.20 2.51
C LEU A 190 9.99 27.06 2.22
N GLU A 191 9.65 27.17 0.94
CA GLU A 191 8.31 26.93 0.40
C GLU A 191 8.31 25.69 -0.51
N VAL A 192 7.22 24.94 -0.45
CA VAL A 192 7.07 23.66 -1.18
C VAL A 192 5.71 23.58 -1.85
N VAL A 193 5.56 22.70 -2.85
CA VAL A 193 4.26 22.35 -3.44
C VAL A 193 3.79 21.02 -2.85
N SER A 194 2.73 21.07 -2.04
CA SER A 194 2.15 19.86 -1.44
C SER A 194 0.71 20.14 -0.97
N ASP A 195 0.01 19.07 -0.59
CA ASP A 195 -1.25 19.20 0.17
C ASP A 195 -0.91 19.41 1.64
N PRO A 196 -1.32 20.56 2.23
CA PRO A 196 -0.97 20.91 3.62
C PRO A 196 -1.46 19.90 4.65
N SER A 197 -2.64 19.33 4.46
CA SER A 197 -3.25 18.40 5.40
C SER A 197 -2.54 17.05 5.38
N MET A 198 -2.23 16.57 4.19
CA MET A 198 -1.52 15.29 4.01
C MET A 198 -0.05 15.39 4.44
N LEU A 199 0.65 16.47 4.06
CA LEU A 199 2.04 16.67 4.49
C LEU A 199 2.14 16.84 6.02
N ARG A 200 1.21 17.61 6.63
CA ARG A 200 1.11 17.71 8.09
C ARG A 200 0.94 16.32 8.74
N ARG A 201 0.04 15.48 8.20
CA ARG A 201 -0.22 14.15 8.74
C ARG A 201 0.99 13.22 8.62
N ILE A 202 1.71 13.30 7.50
CA ILE A 202 3.00 12.59 7.31
C ILE A 202 3.98 12.98 8.42
N LEU A 203 4.20 14.28 8.62
CA LEU A 203 5.16 14.78 9.62
C LEU A 203 4.72 14.49 11.05
N GLN A 204 3.43 14.56 11.36
CA GLN A 204 2.89 14.15 12.67
C GLN A 204 3.19 12.68 12.98
N ASN A 205 2.98 11.77 12.01
CA ASN A 205 3.30 10.36 12.20
C ASN A 205 4.81 10.12 12.39
N LEU A 206 5.65 10.82 11.65
CA LEU A 206 7.10 10.71 11.79
C LEU A 206 7.58 11.27 13.13
N LEU A 207 7.08 12.42 13.57
CA LEU A 207 7.40 13.04 14.86
C LEU A 207 6.92 12.17 16.03
N SER A 208 5.69 11.65 15.97
CA SER A 208 5.16 10.73 16.98
C SER A 208 6.04 9.49 17.13
N ASN A 209 6.48 8.89 16.01
CA ASN A 209 7.43 7.78 16.04
C ASN A 209 8.78 8.19 16.64
N ALA A 210 9.34 9.33 16.25
CA ALA A 210 10.61 9.84 16.78
C ALA A 210 10.56 10.03 18.30
N VAL A 211 9.50 10.66 18.80
CA VAL A 211 9.29 10.84 20.26
C VAL A 211 9.10 9.50 20.96
N ARG A 212 8.36 8.59 20.35
CA ARG A 212 8.06 7.28 20.92
C ARG A 212 9.30 6.41 21.08
N PHE A 213 10.15 6.32 20.06
CA PHE A 213 11.33 5.45 20.03
C PHE A 213 12.61 6.09 20.55
N THR A 214 12.54 7.31 21.06
CA THR A 214 13.63 7.99 21.78
C THR A 214 13.33 7.99 23.27
N GLU A 215 14.18 7.35 24.09
CA GLU A 215 14.04 7.38 25.54
C GLU A 215 14.72 8.62 26.15
N THR A 216 15.89 8.96 25.64
CA THR A 216 16.65 10.12 26.05
C THR A 216 17.34 10.76 24.85
N GLY A 217 17.52 12.07 24.84
CA GLY A 217 18.20 12.78 23.78
C GLY A 217 17.30 13.78 23.06
N LYS A 218 17.28 13.76 21.73
CA LYS A 218 16.65 14.82 20.94
C LYS A 218 15.90 14.31 19.73
N VAL A 219 14.86 15.08 19.35
CA VAL A 219 14.14 14.97 18.09
C VAL A 219 14.35 16.28 17.32
N ARG A 220 14.65 16.20 16.04
CA ARG A 220 14.85 17.36 15.17
C ARG A 220 13.95 17.27 13.93
N LEU A 221 13.16 18.32 13.68
CA LEU A 221 12.43 18.55 12.45
C LEU A 221 13.14 19.68 11.70
N HIS A 222 13.67 19.42 10.50
CA HIS A 222 14.34 20.44 9.71
C HIS A 222 14.12 20.23 8.21
N ALA A 223 14.26 21.29 7.44
CA ALA A 223 14.16 21.28 6.01
C ALA A 223 15.44 21.82 5.37
N GLU A 224 15.86 21.22 4.27
CA GLU A 224 16.99 21.69 3.48
C GLU A 224 16.67 21.60 1.99
N ARG A 225 17.11 22.59 1.22
CA ARG A 225 16.98 22.57 -0.25
C ARG A 225 18.05 21.68 -0.86
N HIS A 226 17.63 20.82 -1.78
CA HIS A 226 18.52 19.98 -2.56
C HIS A 226 18.13 20.01 -4.05
N GLY A 227 18.70 20.95 -4.80
CA GLY A 227 18.32 21.18 -6.20
C GLY A 227 16.88 21.67 -6.36
N GLU A 228 16.07 20.89 -7.06
CA GLU A 228 14.64 21.18 -7.30
C GLU A 228 13.71 20.57 -6.27
N GLU A 229 14.24 19.97 -5.22
CA GLU A 229 13.47 19.40 -4.10
C GLU A 229 13.87 20.03 -2.76
N VAL A 230 12.95 19.97 -1.82
CA VAL A 230 13.18 20.21 -0.41
C VAL A 230 13.12 18.87 0.32
N ARG A 231 14.13 18.58 1.09
CA ARG A 231 14.18 17.43 1.98
C ARG A 231 13.71 17.84 3.37
N VAL A 232 12.50 17.40 3.71
CA VAL A 232 11.97 17.56 5.06
C VAL A 232 12.39 16.35 5.89
N LYS A 233 13.19 16.58 6.92
CA LYS A 233 13.83 15.52 7.73
C LYS A 233 13.31 15.53 9.15
N VAL A 234 12.90 14.34 9.62
CA VAL A 234 12.65 14.07 11.04
C VAL A 234 13.74 13.14 11.53
N THR A 235 14.59 13.65 12.43
CA THR A 235 15.75 12.93 12.98
C THR A 235 15.53 12.69 14.46
N ASP A 236 15.76 11.46 14.91
CA ASP A 236 15.75 11.06 16.31
C ASP A 236 17.10 10.47 16.74
N THR A 237 17.34 10.46 18.04
CA THR A 237 18.51 9.80 18.66
C THR A 237 18.10 8.54 19.41
N GLY A 238 17.08 7.86 18.95
CA GLY A 238 16.52 6.67 19.56
C GLY A 238 17.27 5.38 19.24
N TYR A 239 16.57 4.25 19.33
CA TYR A 239 17.19 2.92 19.16
C TYR A 239 17.74 2.65 17.76
N GLY A 240 17.31 3.41 16.75
CA GLY A 240 17.62 3.12 15.35
C GLY A 240 16.96 1.84 14.84
N ILE A 241 17.10 1.58 13.55
CA ILE A 241 16.43 0.50 12.84
C ILE A 241 17.48 -0.38 12.16
N PRO A 242 17.48 -1.71 12.40
CA PRO A 242 18.36 -2.66 11.74
C PRO A 242 18.12 -2.66 10.21
N GLU A 243 19.16 -2.90 9.44
CA GLU A 243 19.12 -2.87 7.98
C GLU A 243 18.07 -3.85 7.41
N GLN A 244 17.96 -5.03 7.98
CA GLN A 244 17.00 -6.06 7.59
C GLN A 244 15.53 -5.68 7.79
N ASP A 245 15.25 -4.68 8.63
CA ASP A 245 13.89 -4.23 8.96
C ASP A 245 13.49 -2.95 8.20
N ARG A 246 14.43 -2.25 7.52
CA ARG A 246 14.20 -0.93 6.90
C ARG A 246 13.11 -0.93 5.82
N ASP A 247 13.03 -1.96 5.03
CA ASP A 247 11.97 -2.07 4.00
C ASP A 247 10.64 -2.49 4.61
N ARG A 248 10.70 -3.34 5.64
CA ARG A 248 9.53 -3.94 6.27
C ARG A 248 8.77 -2.99 7.19
N ILE A 249 9.42 -1.98 7.78
CA ILE A 249 8.74 -1.03 8.68
C ILE A 249 7.69 -0.17 7.98
N PHE A 250 7.70 -0.10 6.66
CA PHE A 250 6.69 0.58 5.84
C PHE A 250 5.56 -0.36 5.39
N GLU A 251 5.63 -1.65 5.71
CA GLU A 251 4.55 -2.59 5.48
C GLU A 251 3.48 -2.49 6.58
N GLU A 252 2.29 -2.96 6.28
CA GLU A 252 1.18 -2.96 7.25
C GLU A 252 1.52 -3.81 8.47
N PHE A 253 1.25 -3.30 9.69
CA PHE A 253 1.39 -4.01 10.97
C PHE A 253 2.78 -4.55 11.29
N GLN A 254 3.81 -4.02 10.67
CA GLN A 254 5.19 -4.36 11.02
C GLN A 254 5.66 -3.48 12.18
N SER A 255 5.71 -4.08 13.35
CA SER A 255 6.56 -3.57 14.44
C SER A 255 7.88 -4.32 14.33
N GLY A 256 9.00 -3.61 14.24
CA GLY A 256 10.31 -4.24 14.08
C GLY A 256 10.54 -5.38 15.08
N SER A 257 10.93 -6.55 14.61
CA SER A 257 10.96 -7.80 15.34
C SER A 257 11.89 -7.85 16.55
N ASN A 258 12.74 -6.83 16.73
CA ASN A 258 13.72 -6.73 17.82
C ASN A 258 13.70 -5.40 18.59
N VAL A 259 12.77 -4.50 18.28
CA VAL A 259 12.61 -3.27 19.07
C VAL A 259 11.81 -3.62 20.31
N ARG A 260 12.39 -3.39 21.50
CA ARG A 260 11.64 -3.52 22.76
C ARG A 260 10.28 -2.87 22.58
N PRO A 261 9.18 -3.56 22.94
CA PRO A 261 7.87 -2.94 22.86
C PRO A 261 7.92 -1.66 23.68
N ALA A 262 7.78 -0.51 23.01
CA ALA A 262 7.61 0.74 23.74
C ALA A 262 6.44 0.54 24.69
N ARG A 263 6.56 0.99 25.94
CA ARG A 263 5.51 0.85 26.98
C ARG A 263 4.16 1.41 26.51
N ASP A 264 4.19 2.28 25.49
CA ASP A 264 3.01 2.88 24.88
C ASP A 264 2.78 2.24 23.52
N GLY A 265 1.81 1.30 23.48
CA GLY A 265 1.45 0.47 22.34
C GLY A 265 1.09 1.28 21.08
N GLY A 266 1.91 1.25 20.04
CA GLY A 266 1.56 1.77 18.72
C GLY A 266 1.32 0.64 17.74
N PHE A 267 0.36 0.81 16.91
CA PHE A 267 -0.31 -0.16 16.07
C PHE A 267 0.44 -0.52 14.77
N GLY A 268 1.66 -0.01 14.56
CA GLY A 268 2.45 -0.27 13.33
C GLY A 268 1.86 0.33 12.05
N LEU A 269 0.83 1.17 12.16
CA LEU A 269 0.14 1.78 11.02
C LEU A 269 0.72 3.14 10.59
N GLY A 270 1.46 3.82 11.48
CA GLY A 270 1.93 5.19 11.22
C GLY A 270 2.84 5.31 9.99
N LEU A 271 3.82 4.42 9.85
CA LEU A 271 4.75 4.43 8.71
C LEU A 271 4.09 3.93 7.41
N PHE A 272 3.15 3.00 7.52
CA PHE A 272 2.32 2.60 6.38
C PHE A 272 1.52 3.77 5.81
N ILE A 273 0.88 4.58 6.67
CA ILE A 273 0.17 5.79 6.26
C ILE A 273 1.14 6.79 5.63
N VAL A 274 2.30 7.01 6.23
CA VAL A 274 3.34 7.89 5.66
C VAL A 274 3.64 7.48 4.23
N LYS A 275 3.87 6.20 3.96
CA LYS A 275 4.15 5.67 2.61
C LYS A 275 2.98 5.89 1.65
N ARG A 276 1.74 5.59 2.09
CA ARG A 276 0.51 5.75 1.28
C ARG A 276 0.23 7.22 0.95
N MET A 277 0.29 8.12 1.93
CA MET A 277 0.08 9.55 1.70
C MET A 277 1.18 10.15 0.83
N ALA A 278 2.43 9.80 1.08
CA ALA A 278 3.55 10.26 0.26
C ALA A 278 3.41 9.79 -1.20
N HIS A 279 3.02 8.54 -1.42
CA HIS A 279 2.74 8.02 -2.76
C HIS A 279 1.59 8.79 -3.45
N ALA A 280 0.50 9.07 -2.74
CA ALA A 280 -0.62 9.84 -3.28
C ALA A 280 -0.21 11.28 -3.65
N LEU A 281 0.75 11.87 -2.93
CA LEU A 281 1.34 13.18 -3.22
C LEU A 281 2.46 13.15 -4.27
N ASN A 282 2.86 11.97 -4.77
CA ASN A 282 4.08 11.76 -5.57
C ASN A 282 5.36 12.23 -4.84
N HIS A 283 5.39 12.09 -3.54
CA HIS A 283 6.56 12.38 -2.70
C HIS A 283 7.32 11.07 -2.40
N LEU A 284 8.65 11.12 -2.51
CA LEU A 284 9.49 10.01 -2.09
C LEU A 284 9.74 10.09 -0.57
N VAL A 285 9.72 8.95 0.10
CA VAL A 285 10.16 8.83 1.50
C VAL A 285 11.38 7.94 1.55
N SER A 286 12.43 8.40 2.20
CA SER A 286 13.65 7.64 2.42
C SER A 286 14.03 7.62 3.90
N LEU A 287 14.83 6.63 4.28
CA LEU A 287 15.27 6.38 5.66
C LEU A 287 16.77 6.20 5.71
N ASP A 288 17.41 6.92 6.62
CA ASP A 288 18.77 6.66 7.08
C ASP A 288 18.72 6.34 8.57
N SER A 289 19.20 5.16 8.98
CA SER A 289 19.10 4.71 10.36
C SER A 289 20.25 3.78 10.72
N LYS A 290 20.72 3.92 11.95
CA LYS A 290 21.78 3.07 12.50
C LYS A 290 21.39 2.61 13.92
N PRO A 291 21.36 1.29 14.18
CA PRO A 291 21.06 0.76 15.50
C PRO A 291 21.93 1.39 16.59
N GLY A 292 21.29 1.85 17.69
CA GLY A 292 21.92 2.51 18.81
C GLY A 292 22.34 3.96 18.59
N VAL A 293 22.08 4.53 17.42
CA VAL A 293 22.42 5.93 17.07
C VAL A 293 21.17 6.77 16.86
N GLY A 294 20.16 6.21 16.17
CA GLY A 294 18.90 6.86 15.85
C GLY A 294 18.50 6.68 14.39
N SER A 295 17.46 7.39 13.97
CA SER A 295 16.90 7.34 12.62
C SER A 295 16.68 8.74 12.07
N THR A 296 16.73 8.85 10.74
CA THR A 296 16.36 10.05 9.99
C THR A 296 15.39 9.63 8.87
N PHE A 297 14.15 10.03 9.00
CA PHE A 297 13.16 9.91 7.93
C PHE A 297 13.19 11.18 7.08
N ILE A 298 13.18 11.02 5.77
CA ILE A 298 13.32 12.11 4.80
C ILE A 298 12.13 12.06 3.85
N VAL A 299 11.36 13.14 3.79
CA VAL A 299 10.29 13.35 2.81
C VAL A 299 10.80 14.30 1.74
N HIS A 300 10.81 13.85 0.48
CA HIS A 300 11.24 14.64 -0.66
C HIS A 300 10.04 15.36 -1.26
N VAL A 301 10.03 16.68 -1.19
CA VAL A 301 8.90 17.52 -1.60
C VAL A 301 9.37 18.48 -2.70
N PRO A 302 8.60 18.68 -3.80
CA PRO A 302 8.97 19.63 -4.85
C PRO A 302 9.14 21.05 -4.30
N PHE A 303 10.24 21.70 -4.65
CA PHE A 303 10.52 23.09 -4.31
C PHE A 303 9.70 24.05 -5.19
N VAL A 304 9.20 25.11 -4.61
CA VAL A 304 8.65 26.23 -5.39
C VAL A 304 9.81 27.05 -5.93
N ALA A 305 10.09 26.91 -7.24
CA ALA A 305 10.99 27.87 -7.89
C ALA A 305 10.32 29.25 -7.86
N GLU A 306 10.98 30.25 -7.27
CA GLU A 306 10.56 31.64 -7.43
C GLU A 306 10.43 31.90 -8.94
N ALA A 307 9.23 32.30 -9.37
CA ALA A 307 9.05 32.82 -10.73
C ALA A 307 10.00 34.01 -10.83
N SER A 308 11.07 33.84 -11.63
CA SER A 308 11.98 34.93 -11.95
C SER A 308 11.17 36.08 -12.55
N SER A 309 10.99 37.12 -11.77
CA SER A 309 10.33 38.40 -12.20
C SER A 309 11.18 39.10 -13.21
#